data_21e0e4029d10ea4af431d3202d8a7c89
#
_entry.id   21e0e4029d10ea4af431d3202d8a7c89
#
_cell.length_a   1.000
_cell.length_b   1.000
_cell.length_c   1.000
_cell.angle_alpha   90.00
_cell.angle_beta   90.00
_cell.angle_gamma   90.00
#
_symmetry.space_group_name_H-M   'P 1'
#
loop_
_entity.id
_entity.type
_entity.pdbx_description
1 polymer ?
#
loop_
_entity_poly.entity_id
_entity_poly.type
_entity_poly.pdbx_seq_one_letter_code
_entity_poly.pdbx_strand_id
1 'polypeptide(L)'
;GDVSLEELMASATRLPAEAARDKFVIVASRSHLTPETESYIEEMKRQHAEVELISSGSSIKICLVAEGKADVYPRFAPTMEWDTAAGHAVARAAGMEVYQAGKEEPLCYNKEDLLNPWFVVEPKRMKY
;
A
#
# COMPACT_ATOMS: atom_id res chain seq x y z
N GLY A 1 29.63 17.60 3.54
CA GLY A 1 29.99 17.96 2.19
C GLY A 1 28.85 17.74 1.21
N ASP A 2 28.95 18.36 0.08
CA ASP A 2 27.96 18.23 -0.95
C ASP A 2 28.06 16.86 -1.63
N VAL A 3 26.92 16.20 -1.78
CA VAL A 3 26.83 14.92 -2.47
C VAL A 3 26.22 15.18 -3.84
N SER A 4 26.85 14.67 -4.90
CA SER A 4 26.33 14.84 -6.24
C SER A 4 25.07 13.99 -6.44
N LEU A 5 24.25 14.36 -7.43
CA LEU A 5 23.08 13.58 -7.80
C LEU A 5 23.47 12.15 -8.21
N GLU A 6 24.59 12.00 -8.92
CA GLU A 6 25.09 10.69 -9.33
C GLU A 6 25.45 9.81 -8.13
N GLU A 7 26.09 10.39 -7.11
CA GLU A 7 26.43 9.67 -5.88
C GLU A 7 25.16 9.27 -5.11
N LEU A 8 24.17 10.16 -5.03
CA LEU A 8 22.88 9.85 -4.41
C LEU A 8 22.17 8.71 -5.14
N MET A 9 22.14 8.75 -6.46
CA MET A 9 21.51 7.71 -7.26
C MET A 9 22.24 6.37 -7.13
N ALA A 10 23.56 6.38 -7.04
CA ALA A 10 24.36 5.16 -6.88
C ALA A 10 24.12 4.51 -5.50
N SER A 11 23.86 5.32 -4.47
CA SER A 11 23.60 4.81 -3.10
C SER A 11 22.12 4.54 -2.83
N ALA A 12 21.22 5.03 -3.68
CA ALA A 12 19.78 4.87 -3.50
C ALA A 12 19.34 3.44 -3.84
N THR A 13 18.32 2.97 -3.13
CA THR A 13 17.69 1.68 -3.41
C THR A 13 16.42 1.90 -4.21
N ARG A 14 16.32 1.23 -5.35
CA ARG A 14 15.11 1.27 -6.16
C ARG A 14 14.00 0.46 -5.51
N LEU A 15 12.80 1.00 -5.46
CA LEU A 15 11.64 0.29 -4.92
C LEU A 15 10.89 -0.48 -5.99
N PRO A 16 10.31 -1.65 -5.69
CA PRO A 16 10.39 -2.32 -4.38
C PRO A 16 11.78 -2.90 -4.13
N ALA A 17 12.26 -2.80 -2.89
CA ALA A 17 13.61 -3.18 -2.52
C ALA A 17 13.77 -4.68 -2.24
N GLU A 18 12.69 -5.36 -1.88
CA GLU A 18 12.72 -6.76 -1.52
C GLU A 18 12.11 -7.64 -2.61
N ALA A 19 12.73 -8.82 -2.81
CA ALA A 19 12.27 -9.80 -3.76
C ALA A 19 11.01 -10.52 -3.25
N ALA A 20 10.39 -11.34 -4.12
CA ALA A 20 9.23 -12.15 -3.78
C ALA A 20 9.48 -13.02 -2.55
N ARG A 21 8.46 -13.19 -1.74
CA ARG A 21 8.47 -13.98 -0.51
C ARG A 21 7.59 -15.22 -0.67
N ASP A 22 7.86 -16.23 0.17
CA ASP A 22 7.03 -17.43 0.21
C ASP A 22 5.66 -17.18 0.82
N LYS A 23 5.54 -16.14 1.66
CA LYS A 23 4.29 -15.78 2.32
C LYS A 23 3.66 -14.55 1.69
N PHE A 24 2.33 -14.55 1.65
CA PHE A 24 1.57 -13.36 1.28
C PHE A 24 1.42 -12.49 2.53
N VAL A 25 1.96 -11.29 2.51
CA VAL A 25 2.00 -10.40 3.67
C VAL A 25 0.95 -9.30 3.54
N ILE A 26 0.07 -9.23 4.51
CA ILE A 26 -0.95 -8.18 4.61
C ILE A 26 -0.53 -7.24 5.75
N VAL A 27 -0.43 -5.95 5.46
CA VAL A 27 -0.30 -4.96 6.53
C VAL A 27 -1.67 -4.36 6.81
N ALA A 28 -2.00 -4.21 8.08
CA ALA A 28 -3.29 -3.67 8.51
C ALA A 28 -3.11 -2.69 9.67
N SER A 29 -4.13 -1.85 9.89
CA SER A 29 -4.11 -0.92 11.01
C SER A 29 -4.32 -1.67 12.32
N ARG A 30 -3.46 -1.39 13.29
CA ARG A 30 -3.56 -2.00 14.62
C ARG A 30 -4.85 -1.59 15.35
N SER A 31 -5.29 -0.37 15.15
CA SER A 31 -6.43 0.22 15.87
C SER A 31 -7.73 0.27 15.07
N HIS A 32 -7.71 -0.11 13.80
CA HIS A 32 -8.86 -0.02 12.89
C HIS A 32 -9.14 -1.32 12.15
N LEU A 33 -9.11 -2.43 12.88
CA LEU A 33 -9.47 -3.73 12.32
C LEU A 33 -10.99 -3.86 12.31
N THR A 34 -11.59 -3.58 11.16
CA THR A 34 -13.04 -3.62 10.97
C THR A 34 -13.48 -5.00 10.50
N PRO A 35 -14.79 -5.34 10.62
CA PRO A 35 -15.31 -6.60 10.06
C PRO A 35 -15.00 -6.77 8.57
N GLU A 36 -15.02 -5.69 7.81
CA GLU A 36 -14.70 -5.70 6.38
C GLU A 36 -13.23 -6.04 6.14
N THR A 37 -12.33 -5.52 6.99
CA THR A 37 -10.91 -5.86 6.93
C THR A 37 -10.69 -7.33 7.27
N GLU A 38 -11.36 -7.83 8.30
CA GLU A 38 -11.28 -9.24 8.68
C GLU A 38 -11.77 -10.16 7.55
N SER A 39 -12.87 -9.78 6.88
CA SER A 39 -13.38 -10.52 5.73
C SER A 39 -12.39 -10.54 4.58
N TYR A 40 -11.73 -9.43 4.32
CA TYR A 40 -10.67 -9.34 3.30
C TYR A 40 -9.51 -10.29 3.63
N ILE A 41 -9.07 -10.29 4.88
CA ILE A 41 -7.98 -11.17 5.34
C ILE A 41 -8.35 -12.63 5.16
N GLU A 42 -9.58 -13.02 5.53
CA GLU A 42 -10.06 -14.39 5.35
C GLU A 42 -10.11 -14.80 3.88
N GLU A 43 -10.50 -13.88 2.99
CA GLU A 43 -10.50 -14.14 1.55
C GLU A 43 -9.07 -14.35 1.03
N MET A 44 -8.11 -13.57 1.50
CA MET A 44 -6.71 -13.75 1.11
C MET A 44 -6.15 -15.08 1.61
N LYS A 45 -6.58 -15.53 2.79
CA LYS A 45 -6.18 -16.84 3.31
C LYS A 45 -6.71 -17.99 2.45
N ARG A 46 -7.82 -17.81 1.76
CA ARG A 46 -8.34 -18.81 0.82
C ARG A 46 -7.55 -18.82 -0.50
N GLN A 47 -7.01 -17.69 -0.89
CA GLN A 47 -6.29 -17.55 -2.17
C GLN A 47 -4.81 -17.88 -2.08
N HIS A 48 -4.23 -17.81 -0.88
CA HIS A 48 -2.79 -17.99 -0.68
C HIS A 48 -2.52 -19.07 0.37
N ALA A 49 -1.49 -19.89 0.12
CA ALA A 49 -1.14 -21.00 1.00
C ALA A 49 -0.73 -20.53 2.40
N GLU A 50 0.07 -19.47 2.46
CA GLU A 50 0.50 -18.88 3.73
C GLU A 50 0.27 -17.37 3.70
N VAL A 51 -0.37 -16.87 4.75
CA VAL A 51 -0.65 -15.44 4.92
C VAL A 51 -0.07 -14.98 6.25
N GLU A 52 0.74 -13.94 6.21
CA GLU A 52 1.26 -13.28 7.40
C GLU A 52 0.58 -11.93 7.56
N LEU A 53 0.14 -11.62 8.77
CA LEU A 53 -0.46 -10.34 9.10
C LEU A 53 0.52 -9.53 9.93
N ILE A 54 0.88 -8.33 9.45
CA ILE A 54 1.71 -7.41 10.21
C ILE A 54 0.92 -6.14 10.53
N SER A 55 1.24 -5.51 11.64
CA SER A 55 0.61 -4.27 12.07
C SER A 55 1.63 -3.15 12.12
N SER A 56 1.23 -1.97 11.69
CA SER A 56 2.07 -0.79 11.77
C SER A 56 1.18 0.44 11.99
N GLY A 57 1.75 1.50 12.49
CA GLY A 57 1.05 2.76 12.66
C GLY A 57 1.12 3.64 11.43
N SER A 58 0.12 4.51 11.29
CA SER A 58 0.18 5.67 10.42
C SER A 58 0.45 5.39 8.94
N SER A 59 0.98 6.40 8.24
CA SER A 59 1.26 6.40 6.80
C SER A 59 2.35 5.44 6.35
N ILE A 60 3.12 4.89 7.29
CA ILE A 60 4.18 3.92 6.99
C ILE A 60 3.63 2.68 6.26
N LYS A 61 2.37 2.33 6.47
CA LYS A 61 1.77 1.13 5.86
C LYS A 61 1.80 1.15 4.33
N ILE A 62 1.55 2.30 3.72
CA ILE A 62 1.66 2.44 2.25
C ILE A 62 3.11 2.21 1.82
N CYS A 63 4.05 2.76 2.56
CA CYS A 63 5.47 2.62 2.27
C CYS A 63 5.95 1.18 2.40
N LEU A 64 5.39 0.39 3.32
CA LEU A 64 5.74 -1.02 3.46
C LEU A 64 5.39 -1.81 2.20
N VAL A 65 4.27 -1.50 1.56
CA VAL A 65 3.92 -2.11 0.27
C VAL A 65 4.88 -1.62 -0.82
N ALA A 66 5.16 -0.33 -0.85
CA ALA A 66 6.07 0.26 -1.84
C ALA A 66 7.48 -0.33 -1.75
N GLU A 67 7.96 -0.59 -0.52
CA GLU A 67 9.28 -1.20 -0.29
C GLU A 67 9.33 -2.68 -0.64
N GLY A 68 8.20 -3.33 -0.79
CA GLY A 68 8.12 -4.78 -1.02
C GLY A 68 8.10 -5.61 0.26
N LYS A 69 7.97 -4.98 1.43
CA LYS A 69 7.89 -5.68 2.72
C LYS A 69 6.51 -6.25 3.01
N ALA A 70 5.49 -5.73 2.34
CA ALA A 70 4.14 -6.23 2.39
C ALA A 70 3.59 -6.33 0.97
N ASP A 71 2.61 -7.20 0.76
CA ASP A 71 1.99 -7.39 -0.56
C ASP A 71 0.78 -6.50 -0.75
N VAL A 72 0.00 -6.29 0.29
CA VAL A 72 -1.20 -5.44 0.24
C VAL A 72 -1.42 -4.72 1.56
N TYR A 73 -2.10 -3.58 1.45
CA TYR A 73 -2.60 -2.82 2.59
C TYR A 73 -4.06 -2.44 2.34
N PRO A 74 -5.01 -3.19 2.91
CA PRO A 74 -6.42 -2.79 2.86
C PRO A 74 -6.72 -1.76 3.95
N ARG A 75 -7.37 -0.67 3.58
CA ARG A 75 -7.80 0.36 4.53
C ARG A 75 -9.30 0.57 4.39
N PHE A 76 -10.08 -0.14 5.19
CA PHE A 76 -11.53 -0.07 5.21
C PHE A 76 -12.01 0.72 6.43
N ALA A 77 -11.46 1.92 6.55
CA ALA A 77 -11.77 2.86 7.61
C ALA A 77 -11.49 4.27 7.09
N PRO A 78 -12.04 5.32 7.70
CA PRO A 78 -11.90 6.68 7.18
C PRO A 78 -10.45 7.18 7.15
N THR A 79 -10.09 7.82 6.04
CA THR A 79 -8.86 8.61 5.90
C THR A 79 -9.17 9.85 5.07
N MET A 80 -8.32 10.85 5.19
CA MET A 80 -8.47 12.09 4.42
C MET A 80 -7.42 12.13 3.30
N GLU A 81 -7.65 12.96 2.30
CA GLU A 81 -6.72 13.05 1.15
C GLU A 81 -5.28 13.33 1.57
N TRP A 82 -5.07 14.17 2.59
CA TRP A 82 -3.73 14.49 3.08
C TRP A 82 -3.04 13.31 3.80
N ASP A 83 -3.80 12.31 4.26
CA ASP A 83 -3.23 11.13 4.88
C ASP A 83 -2.58 10.19 3.86
N THR A 84 -2.96 10.29 2.59
CA THR A 84 -2.57 9.32 1.56
C THR A 84 -1.76 9.90 0.41
N ALA A 85 -1.83 11.22 0.16
CA ALA A 85 -1.29 11.82 -1.05
C ALA A 85 0.20 11.52 -1.28
N ALA A 86 1.05 11.74 -0.28
CA ALA A 86 2.48 11.49 -0.40
C ALA A 86 2.80 9.99 -0.55
N GLY A 87 2.17 9.15 0.27
CA GLY A 87 2.34 7.70 0.20
C GLY A 87 1.86 7.13 -1.13
N HIS A 88 0.78 7.65 -1.67
CA HIS A 88 0.25 7.26 -2.98
C HIS A 88 1.27 7.53 -4.09
N ALA A 89 1.92 8.70 -4.05
CA ALA A 89 2.97 9.02 -5.01
C ALA A 89 4.14 8.06 -4.92
N VAL A 90 4.59 7.72 -3.71
CA VAL A 90 5.66 6.74 -3.48
C VAL A 90 5.26 5.36 -3.99
N ALA A 91 4.04 4.92 -3.71
CA ALA A 91 3.53 3.63 -4.15
C ALA A 91 3.52 3.54 -5.69
N ARG A 92 3.03 4.57 -6.37
CA ARG A 92 3.04 4.64 -7.84
C ARG A 92 4.44 4.55 -8.42
N ALA A 93 5.37 5.28 -7.85
CA ALA A 93 6.76 5.27 -8.31
C ALA A 93 7.40 3.88 -8.14
N ALA A 94 6.93 3.09 -7.20
CA ALA A 94 7.41 1.73 -6.93
C ALA A 94 6.66 0.64 -7.72
N GLY A 95 5.77 1.02 -8.64
CA GLY A 95 4.99 0.06 -9.42
C GLY A 95 3.74 -0.47 -8.71
N MET A 96 3.36 0.17 -7.63
CA MET A 96 2.13 -0.14 -6.88
C MET A 96 1.03 0.87 -7.24
N GLU A 97 -0.17 0.63 -6.74
CA GLU A 97 -1.26 1.58 -6.90
C GLU A 97 -2.15 1.55 -5.66
N VAL A 98 -2.87 2.65 -5.44
CA VAL A 98 -3.86 2.76 -4.37
C VAL A 98 -5.23 2.77 -5.02
N TYR A 99 -5.88 1.62 -5.02
CA TYR A 99 -7.18 1.44 -5.66
C TYR A 99 -8.32 1.69 -4.68
N GLN A 100 -9.40 2.29 -5.17
CA GLN A 100 -10.65 2.34 -4.41
C GLN A 100 -11.15 0.90 -4.18
N ALA A 101 -11.60 0.62 -2.95
CA ALA A 101 -12.03 -0.73 -2.59
C ALA A 101 -13.17 -1.22 -3.51
N GLY A 102 -12.99 -2.42 -4.06
CA GLY A 102 -13.95 -3.02 -4.99
C GLY A 102 -13.97 -2.43 -6.38
N LYS A 103 -13.01 -1.56 -6.71
CA LYS A 103 -12.93 -0.91 -8.02
C LYS A 103 -11.53 -1.04 -8.60
N GLU A 104 -11.41 -0.80 -9.91
CA GLU A 104 -10.12 -0.74 -10.59
C GLU A 104 -9.57 0.69 -10.68
N GLU A 105 -10.27 1.65 -10.10
CA GLU A 105 -9.92 3.07 -10.16
C GLU A 105 -9.04 3.47 -8.98
N PRO A 106 -7.96 4.24 -9.22
CA PRO A 106 -7.14 4.80 -8.14
C PRO A 106 -7.90 5.84 -7.32
N LEU A 107 -7.37 6.17 -6.15
CA LEU A 107 -7.86 7.31 -5.37
C LEU A 107 -7.71 8.60 -6.17
N CYS A 108 -8.66 9.49 -6.01
CA CYS A 108 -8.67 10.82 -6.61
C CYS A 108 -8.45 11.89 -5.54
N TYR A 109 -7.91 13.03 -5.96
CA TYR A 109 -7.58 14.14 -5.07
C TYR A 109 -8.22 15.43 -5.55
N ASN A 110 -8.26 16.41 -4.66
CA ASN A 110 -8.92 17.70 -4.89
C ASN A 110 -10.43 17.59 -5.13
N LYS A 111 -11.05 16.62 -4.47
CA LYS A 111 -12.50 16.47 -4.48
C LYS A 111 -13.14 17.54 -3.58
N GLU A 112 -14.44 17.79 -3.77
CA GLU A 112 -15.20 18.63 -2.85
C GLU A 112 -15.23 18.04 -1.44
N ASP A 113 -15.43 16.72 -1.35
CA ASP A 113 -15.30 15.98 -0.10
C ASP A 113 -13.88 15.40 -0.03
N LEU A 114 -13.12 15.83 0.97
CA LEU A 114 -11.72 15.41 1.14
C LEU A 114 -11.57 14.07 1.84
N LEU A 115 -12.68 13.41 2.17
CA LEU A 115 -12.67 12.05 2.70
C LEU A 115 -12.37 11.06 1.58
N ASN A 116 -11.39 10.18 1.81
CA ASN A 116 -11.11 9.11 0.86
C ASN A 116 -12.16 8.00 0.95
N PRO A 117 -12.50 7.36 -0.18
CA PRO A 117 -13.15 6.06 -0.12
C PRO A 117 -12.19 5.03 0.50
N TRP A 118 -12.71 3.92 0.94
CA TRP A 118 -11.87 2.79 1.36
C TRP A 118 -10.99 2.37 0.21
N PHE A 119 -9.79 1.87 0.51
CA PHE A 119 -8.82 1.56 -0.53
C PHE A 119 -7.98 0.33 -0.21
N VAL A 120 -7.29 -0.16 -1.24
CA VAL A 120 -6.31 -1.23 -1.14
C VAL A 120 -5.05 -0.78 -1.87
N VAL A 121 -3.91 -0.84 -1.19
CA VAL A 121 -2.60 -0.62 -1.82
C VAL A 121 -2.06 -1.99 -2.23
N GLU A 122 -1.77 -2.15 -3.51
CA GLU A 122 -1.30 -3.42 -4.07
C GLU A 122 -0.49 -3.18 -5.34
N PRO A 123 0.20 -4.20 -5.88
CA PRO A 123 0.87 -4.05 -7.17
C PRO A 123 -0.11 -3.59 -8.24
N LYS A 124 0.37 -2.72 -9.13
CA LYS A 124 -0.45 -2.19 -10.21
C LYS A 124 -0.99 -3.33 -11.07
N ARG A 125 -2.31 -3.34 -11.28
CA ARG A 125 -2.97 -4.37 -12.08
C ARG A 125 -2.61 -4.20 -13.56
N MET A 126 -2.32 -5.32 -14.21
CA MET A 126 -2.06 -5.32 -15.63
C MET A 126 -3.39 -5.31 -16.39
N LYS A 127 -3.48 -4.46 -17.40
CA LYS A 127 -4.63 -4.42 -18.30
C LYS A 127 -4.25 -5.09 -19.60
N TYR A 128 -5.12 -5.95 -20.07
CA TYR A 128 -4.96 -6.64 -21.35
C TYR A 128 -5.84 -6.01 -22.40
#